data_abea9ea18eefb2851233946a29278ac3
#
_entry.id   abea9ea18eefb2851233946a29278ac3
#
_cell.length_a   1.000
_cell.length_b   1.000
_cell.length_c   1.000
_cell.angle_alpha   90.00
_cell.angle_beta   90.00
_cell.angle_gamma   90.00
#
_symmetry.space_group_name_H-M   'P 1'
#
loop_
_entity.id
_entity.type
_entity.pdbx_description
1 polymer ?
#
loop_
_entity_poly.entity_id
_entity_poly.type
_entity_poly.pdbx_seq_one_letter_code
_entity_poly.pdbx_strand_id
1 'polypeptide(L)'
;MKSSVVLSAILLCLTIPCAAQTKAKPAANSKPAAADRLIFGVSEGTSGSIDISQAIEKYRPLADVMEKTLGQPVVVTFVRSFDTLEAGMKAGEYDIVMARPSDYPARGIRDYGYNMVATSKPDGQCLFIVEKSSPLKTVADIKGRHIIFPEKIAYMSKFCTAELRDKGIKVASEKINYAREQGAVGWSVENKLMEVGGVASYSGVGKSWEKSGQRVLHKSVPQPYSPLIAGKRISPEKLAKLKTALAELDKTDAGKKVLATIGVQGFNPESSERLLALLAWLEKS
;
A
#
# COMPACT_ATOMS: atom_id res chain seq x y z
N MET A 1 -78.91 -12.07 -61.01
CA MET A 1 -78.60 -11.38 -62.29
C MET A 1 -77.12 -11.03 -62.29
N LYS A 2 -76.47 -11.44 -63.35
CA LYS A 2 -75.09 -11.12 -63.83
C LYS A 2 -73.91 -11.80 -63.11
N SER A 3 -73.45 -12.82 -63.80
CA SER A 3 -72.17 -13.52 -63.78
C SER A 3 -70.98 -12.59 -64.06
N SER A 4 -69.86 -12.89 -63.50
CA SER A 4 -68.60 -12.60 -64.16
C SER A 4 -67.50 -13.58 -63.66
N VAL A 5 -66.97 -14.26 -64.63
CA VAL A 5 -65.90 -15.22 -64.62
C VAL A 5 -64.55 -14.46 -64.37
N VAL A 6 -63.67 -14.90 -63.48
CA VAL A 6 -62.30 -14.41 -63.41
C VAL A 6 -61.33 -15.58 -63.61
N LEU A 7 -60.53 -15.39 -64.60
CA LEU A 7 -59.50 -16.28 -65.15
C LEU A 7 -58.30 -16.33 -64.20
N SER A 8 -57.86 -17.53 -63.80
CA SER A 8 -56.64 -17.74 -63.02
C SER A 8 -55.40 -17.71 -63.89
N ALA A 9 -54.50 -16.81 -63.63
CA ALA A 9 -53.14 -16.87 -64.19
C ALA A 9 -52.16 -17.34 -63.07
N ILE A 10 -51.58 -18.50 -63.32
CA ILE A 10 -50.55 -19.08 -62.45
C ILE A 10 -49.16 -18.45 -62.82
N LEU A 11 -48.60 -17.65 -61.92
CA LEU A 11 -47.24 -17.10 -62.09
C LEU A 11 -46.24 -17.93 -61.27
N LEU A 12 -45.37 -18.63 -61.95
CA LEU A 12 -44.32 -19.48 -61.36
C LEU A 12 -43.14 -18.60 -60.95
N CYS A 13 -42.98 -18.28 -59.67
CA CYS A 13 -41.79 -17.54 -59.13
C CYS A 13 -40.69 -18.52 -58.77
N LEU A 14 -39.64 -18.49 -59.57
CA LEU A 14 -38.33 -19.11 -59.18
C LEU A 14 -37.72 -18.34 -58.03
N THR A 15 -37.63 -18.95 -56.86
CA THR A 15 -36.87 -18.41 -55.71
C THR A 15 -35.44 -18.86 -55.78
N ILE A 16 -34.51 -17.92 -55.98
CA ILE A 16 -33.08 -18.10 -55.87
C ILE A 16 -32.72 -17.97 -54.35
N PRO A 17 -32.04 -18.93 -53.72
CA PRO A 17 -31.61 -18.75 -52.33
C PRO A 17 -30.43 -17.78 -52.33
N CYS A 18 -30.61 -16.59 -51.76
CA CYS A 18 -29.54 -15.64 -51.43
C CYS A 18 -28.81 -16.15 -50.19
N ALA A 19 -27.62 -16.72 -50.34
CA ALA A 19 -26.76 -17.08 -49.22
C ALA A 19 -26.25 -15.80 -48.55
N ALA A 20 -26.85 -15.40 -47.44
CA ALA A 20 -26.36 -14.34 -46.59
C ALA A 20 -25.05 -14.77 -45.91
N GLN A 21 -23.94 -14.28 -46.42
CA GLN A 21 -22.67 -14.32 -45.70
C GLN A 21 -22.78 -13.43 -44.46
N THR A 22 -22.98 -14.04 -43.31
CA THR A 22 -22.81 -13.39 -42.00
C THR A 22 -21.33 -13.10 -41.79
N LYS A 23 -20.90 -11.85 -42.05
CA LYS A 23 -19.63 -11.34 -41.60
C LYS A 23 -19.58 -11.46 -40.09
N ALA A 24 -18.71 -12.33 -39.56
CA ALA A 24 -18.40 -12.41 -38.14
C ALA A 24 -17.94 -11.01 -37.67
N LYS A 25 -18.71 -10.42 -36.76
CA LYS A 25 -18.36 -9.17 -36.07
C LYS A 25 -17.12 -9.44 -35.26
N PRO A 26 -16.04 -8.61 -35.33
CA PRO A 26 -14.89 -8.78 -34.47
C PRO A 26 -15.34 -8.81 -33.01
N ALA A 27 -14.85 -9.80 -32.25
CA ALA A 27 -15.13 -9.92 -30.83
C ALA A 27 -14.78 -8.58 -30.16
N ALA A 28 -15.78 -7.89 -29.65
CA ALA A 28 -15.60 -6.72 -28.81
C ALA A 28 -14.71 -7.13 -27.63
N ASN A 29 -13.63 -6.38 -27.38
CA ASN A 29 -12.81 -6.47 -26.20
C ASN A 29 -13.72 -6.33 -24.98
N SER A 30 -14.29 -7.42 -24.48
CA SER A 30 -15.11 -7.44 -23.29
C SER A 30 -14.18 -7.14 -22.11
N LYS A 31 -14.43 -6.02 -21.45
CA LYS A 31 -13.82 -5.68 -20.17
C LYS A 31 -13.93 -6.92 -19.26
N PRO A 32 -12.83 -7.42 -18.65
CA PRO A 32 -12.89 -8.63 -17.83
C PRO A 32 -14.01 -8.54 -16.80
N ALA A 33 -14.74 -9.62 -16.61
CA ALA A 33 -15.77 -9.70 -15.57
C ALA A 33 -15.14 -9.41 -14.20
N ALA A 34 -15.88 -8.85 -13.25
CA ALA A 34 -15.38 -8.47 -11.93
C ALA A 34 -14.70 -9.64 -11.18
N ALA A 35 -15.11 -10.88 -11.48
CA ALA A 35 -14.54 -12.12 -10.93
C ALA A 35 -13.12 -12.44 -11.45
N ASP A 36 -12.74 -11.93 -12.64
CA ASP A 36 -11.47 -12.28 -13.29
C ASP A 36 -10.30 -11.37 -12.94
N ARG A 37 -10.55 -10.26 -12.26
CA ARG A 37 -9.51 -9.30 -11.84
C ARG A 37 -9.14 -9.45 -10.37
N LEU A 38 -7.90 -9.16 -10.06
CA LEU A 38 -7.38 -9.08 -8.69
C LEU A 38 -7.39 -7.62 -8.21
N ILE A 39 -7.73 -7.41 -6.95
CA ILE A 39 -7.74 -6.08 -6.33
C ILE A 39 -6.48 -5.91 -5.49
N PHE A 40 -5.66 -4.93 -5.86
CA PHE A 40 -4.46 -4.55 -5.14
C PHE A 40 -4.73 -3.32 -4.27
N GLY A 41 -5.01 -3.54 -2.98
CA GLY A 41 -5.22 -2.49 -1.98
C GLY A 41 -3.89 -1.88 -1.54
N VAL A 42 -3.76 -0.56 -1.62
CA VAL A 42 -2.54 0.16 -1.25
C VAL A 42 -2.85 1.26 -0.25
N SER A 43 -2.03 1.38 0.81
CA SER A 43 -2.10 2.49 1.77
C SER A 43 -0.73 3.05 2.10
N GLU A 44 -0.60 4.37 2.08
CA GLU A 44 0.62 5.09 2.49
C GLU A 44 0.55 5.62 3.94
N GLY A 45 -0.58 5.44 4.61
CA GLY A 45 -0.79 5.97 5.96
C GLY A 45 -0.57 7.48 6.02
N THR A 46 0.15 7.96 7.05
CA THR A 46 0.47 9.38 7.27
C THR A 46 1.78 9.84 6.61
N SER A 47 2.43 8.98 5.80
CA SER A 47 3.77 9.28 5.27
C SER A 47 3.77 10.08 3.97
N GLY A 48 2.63 10.29 3.35
CA GLY A 48 2.52 11.06 2.10
C GLY A 48 1.13 11.67 1.91
N SER A 49 1.10 12.84 1.32
CA SER A 49 -0.11 13.58 0.96
C SER A 49 -0.25 13.59 -0.56
N ILE A 50 -0.64 12.43 -1.13
CA ILE A 50 -0.91 12.32 -2.56
C ILE A 50 -2.41 12.13 -2.80
N ASP A 51 -2.91 12.59 -3.94
CA ASP A 51 -4.30 12.30 -4.32
C ASP A 51 -4.47 10.84 -4.80
N ILE A 52 -5.73 10.42 -4.94
CA ILE A 52 -6.05 9.03 -5.30
C ILE A 52 -5.51 8.67 -6.68
N SER A 53 -5.62 9.57 -7.66
CA SER A 53 -5.18 9.32 -9.03
C SER A 53 -3.67 9.16 -9.10
N GLN A 54 -2.94 10.07 -8.47
CA GLN A 54 -1.48 10.00 -8.35
C GLN A 54 -1.01 8.74 -7.64
N ALA A 55 -1.74 8.30 -6.60
CA ALA A 55 -1.44 7.05 -5.92
C ALA A 55 -1.63 5.84 -6.83
N ILE A 56 -2.72 5.79 -7.58
CA ILE A 56 -2.98 4.71 -8.55
C ILE A 56 -1.87 4.66 -9.61
N GLU A 57 -1.53 5.80 -10.20
CA GLU A 57 -0.45 5.89 -11.19
C GLU A 57 0.90 5.46 -10.63
N LYS A 58 1.22 5.85 -9.41
CA LYS A 58 2.44 5.48 -8.70
C LYS A 58 2.60 3.97 -8.54
N TYR A 59 1.52 3.26 -8.22
CA TYR A 59 1.55 1.82 -7.97
C TYR A 59 1.23 0.98 -9.20
N ARG A 60 0.80 1.58 -10.32
CA ARG A 60 0.47 0.88 -11.56
C ARG A 60 1.64 0.05 -12.10
N PRO A 61 2.90 0.54 -12.15
CA PRO A 61 4.01 -0.28 -12.63
C PRO A 61 4.25 -1.55 -11.81
N LEU A 62 4.02 -1.50 -10.49
CA LEU A 62 4.10 -2.69 -9.65
C LEU A 62 2.93 -3.64 -9.91
N ALA A 63 1.72 -3.10 -10.10
CA ALA A 63 0.56 -3.90 -10.49
C ALA A 63 0.75 -4.61 -11.83
N ASP A 64 1.39 -3.96 -12.82
CA ASP A 64 1.72 -4.57 -14.11
C ASP A 64 2.67 -5.77 -13.98
N VAL A 65 3.66 -5.68 -13.07
CA VAL A 65 4.52 -6.82 -12.72
C VAL A 65 3.71 -7.97 -12.12
N MET A 66 2.79 -7.65 -11.19
CA MET A 66 1.91 -8.65 -10.58
C MET A 66 0.98 -9.29 -11.62
N GLU A 67 0.37 -8.47 -12.49
CA GLU A 67 -0.51 -8.93 -13.57
C GLU A 67 0.21 -9.92 -14.49
N LYS A 68 1.41 -9.57 -14.96
CA LYS A 68 2.26 -10.45 -15.77
C LYS A 68 2.62 -11.75 -15.05
N THR A 69 2.91 -11.67 -13.74
CA THR A 69 3.33 -12.83 -12.94
C THR A 69 2.17 -13.78 -12.64
N LEU A 70 0.99 -13.22 -12.36
CA LEU A 70 -0.19 -13.97 -11.92
C LEU A 70 -1.09 -14.41 -13.08
N GLY A 71 -0.90 -13.82 -14.29
CA GLY A 71 -1.70 -14.08 -15.47
C GLY A 71 -3.15 -13.60 -15.33
N GLN A 72 -3.41 -12.59 -14.51
CA GLN A 72 -4.73 -11.99 -14.26
C GLN A 72 -4.62 -10.47 -14.15
N PRO A 73 -5.60 -9.70 -14.65
CA PRO A 73 -5.61 -8.24 -14.48
C PRO A 73 -5.56 -7.83 -13.00
N VAL A 74 -4.72 -6.84 -12.67
CA VAL A 74 -4.56 -6.31 -11.32
C VAL A 74 -4.99 -4.85 -11.27
N VAL A 75 -5.98 -4.55 -10.45
CA VAL A 75 -6.52 -3.19 -10.29
C VAL A 75 -6.03 -2.59 -8.98
N VAL A 76 -5.36 -1.44 -9.08
CA VAL A 76 -4.90 -0.69 -7.90
C VAL A 76 -6.07 0.05 -7.27
N THR A 77 -6.26 -0.14 -5.97
CA THR A 77 -7.20 0.61 -5.12
C THR A 77 -6.42 1.32 -4.02
N PHE A 78 -6.43 2.64 -4.02
CA PHE A 78 -5.76 3.41 -2.97
C PHE A 78 -6.69 3.67 -1.80
N VAL A 79 -6.25 3.32 -0.59
CA VAL A 79 -7.04 3.38 0.65
C VAL A 79 -6.38 4.34 1.64
N ARG A 80 -7.03 5.46 1.91
CA ARG A 80 -6.53 6.49 2.84
C ARG A 80 -6.88 6.20 4.29
N SER A 81 -8.12 5.76 4.52
CA SER A 81 -8.63 5.51 5.87
C SER A 81 -8.11 4.19 6.41
N PHE A 82 -7.62 4.21 7.63
CA PHE A 82 -7.18 3.01 8.34
C PHE A 82 -8.35 2.04 8.57
N ASP A 83 -9.51 2.56 8.96
CA ASP A 83 -10.72 1.74 9.19
C ASP A 83 -11.19 1.07 7.89
N THR A 84 -11.16 1.80 6.78
CA THR A 84 -11.51 1.24 5.45
C THR A 84 -10.52 0.16 5.03
N LEU A 85 -9.22 0.35 5.28
CA LEU A 85 -8.20 -0.65 4.97
C LEU A 85 -8.45 -1.95 5.77
N GLU A 86 -8.70 -1.83 7.05
CA GLU A 86 -8.94 -2.97 7.93
C GLU A 86 -10.26 -3.67 7.60
N ALA A 87 -11.34 -2.92 7.41
CA ALA A 87 -12.63 -3.47 7.04
C ALA A 87 -12.57 -4.23 5.70
N GLY A 88 -11.92 -3.67 4.69
CA GLY A 88 -11.74 -4.32 3.38
C GLY A 88 -10.89 -5.59 3.46
N MET A 89 -9.81 -5.59 4.26
CA MET A 89 -9.04 -6.82 4.52
C MET A 89 -9.88 -7.88 5.22
N LYS A 90 -10.63 -7.50 6.25
CA LYS A 90 -11.52 -8.41 6.99
C LYS A 90 -12.61 -9.01 6.09
N ALA A 91 -13.16 -8.21 5.20
CA ALA A 91 -14.16 -8.64 4.22
C ALA A 91 -13.58 -9.45 3.04
N GLY A 92 -12.25 -9.47 2.88
CA GLY A 92 -11.59 -10.13 1.74
C GLY A 92 -11.75 -9.38 0.42
N GLU A 93 -11.98 -8.08 0.47
CA GLU A 93 -12.13 -7.23 -0.72
C GLU A 93 -10.83 -7.03 -1.50
N TYR A 94 -9.68 -7.17 -0.83
CA TYR A 94 -8.37 -7.05 -1.45
C TYR A 94 -7.73 -8.42 -1.61
N ASP A 95 -7.27 -8.73 -2.82
CA ASP A 95 -6.52 -9.96 -3.11
C ASP A 95 -5.04 -9.83 -2.75
N ILE A 96 -4.53 -8.63 -2.88
CA ILE A 96 -3.16 -8.27 -2.52
C ILE A 96 -3.23 -6.94 -1.76
N VAL A 97 -2.46 -6.81 -0.69
CA VAL A 97 -2.37 -5.57 0.08
C VAL A 97 -0.91 -5.18 0.26
N MET A 98 -0.59 -3.92 0.00
CA MET A 98 0.68 -3.31 0.37
C MET A 98 0.42 -2.05 1.21
N ALA A 99 0.87 -2.04 2.45
CA ALA A 99 0.61 -0.89 3.31
C ALA A 99 1.83 -0.45 4.09
N ARG A 100 2.12 0.84 4.07
CA ARG A 100 3.18 1.44 4.89
C ARG A 100 2.91 1.34 6.39
N PRO A 101 1.66 1.48 6.89
CA PRO A 101 1.34 1.12 8.27
C PRO A 101 1.40 -0.41 8.42
N SER A 102 2.58 -0.94 8.77
CA SER A 102 2.91 -2.37 8.77
C SER A 102 2.07 -3.20 9.74
N ASP A 103 1.48 -2.58 10.76
CA ASP A 103 0.57 -3.23 11.72
C ASP A 103 -0.73 -3.74 11.07
N TYR A 104 -1.22 -3.11 9.99
CA TYR A 104 -2.42 -3.56 9.27
C TYR A 104 -2.18 -4.85 8.48
N PRO A 105 -1.16 -4.97 7.61
CA PRO A 105 -0.80 -6.26 7.02
C PRO A 105 -0.49 -7.36 8.05
N ALA A 106 0.13 -7.00 9.18
CA ALA A 106 0.37 -7.96 10.26
C ALA A 106 -0.94 -8.53 10.83
N ARG A 107 -1.95 -7.69 11.10
CA ARG A 107 -3.30 -8.14 11.47
C ARG A 107 -3.95 -8.94 10.34
N GLY A 108 -3.77 -8.53 9.09
CA GLY A 108 -4.24 -9.28 7.92
C GLY A 108 -3.78 -10.74 7.94
N ILE A 109 -2.52 -10.99 8.29
CA ILE A 109 -1.96 -12.33 8.43
C ILE A 109 -2.53 -13.04 9.67
N ARG A 110 -2.48 -12.38 10.85
CA ARG A 110 -2.89 -12.99 12.12
C ARG A 110 -4.38 -13.32 12.16
N ASP A 111 -5.23 -12.38 11.68
CA ASP A 111 -6.66 -12.40 11.98
C ASP A 111 -7.55 -12.68 10.76
N TYR A 112 -7.08 -12.40 9.52
CA TYR A 112 -7.94 -12.41 8.33
C TYR A 112 -7.53 -13.44 7.28
N GLY A 113 -6.47 -14.22 7.55
CA GLY A 113 -6.04 -15.35 6.70
C GLY A 113 -5.29 -14.94 5.44
N TYR A 114 -4.62 -13.79 5.47
CA TYR A 114 -3.65 -13.42 4.44
C TYR A 114 -2.33 -14.16 4.62
N ASN A 115 -1.58 -14.30 3.54
CA ASN A 115 -0.26 -14.90 3.51
C ASN A 115 0.80 -13.84 3.25
N MET A 116 1.96 -13.97 3.91
CA MET A 116 3.11 -13.10 3.68
C MET A 116 3.67 -13.30 2.27
N VAL A 117 3.87 -12.20 1.56
CA VAL A 117 4.59 -12.17 0.27
C VAL A 117 6.00 -11.65 0.46
N ALA A 118 6.15 -10.40 0.88
CA ALA A 118 7.45 -9.75 1.05
C ALA A 118 7.34 -8.51 1.95
N THR A 119 8.48 -8.03 2.45
CA THR A 119 8.63 -6.67 2.97
C THR A 119 9.48 -5.83 2.02
N SER A 120 9.32 -4.51 2.07
CA SER A 120 10.14 -3.59 1.27
C SER A 120 11.51 -3.36 1.90
N LYS A 121 12.54 -3.12 1.07
CA LYS A 121 13.87 -2.69 1.50
C LYS A 121 14.01 -1.16 1.38
N PRO A 122 14.79 -0.53 2.29
CA PRO A 122 15.26 -1.04 3.57
C PRO A 122 14.14 -1.14 4.60
N ASP A 123 14.41 -1.76 5.74
CA ASP A 123 13.53 -1.73 6.91
C ASP A 123 13.25 -0.28 7.35
N GLY A 124 12.08 -0.06 7.94
CA GLY A 124 11.66 1.25 8.44
C GLY A 124 12.15 1.51 9.88
N GLN A 125 12.35 2.78 10.20
CA GLN A 125 12.72 3.22 11.55
C GLN A 125 11.89 4.45 11.96
N CYS A 126 11.63 4.61 13.26
CA CYS A 126 11.28 5.91 13.82
C CYS A 126 12.56 6.72 13.97
N LEU A 127 12.58 7.93 13.41
CA LEU A 127 13.60 8.92 13.64
C LEU A 127 13.08 9.94 14.64
N PHE A 128 13.74 10.09 15.77
CA PHE A 128 13.49 11.20 16.68
C PHE A 128 14.33 12.38 16.23
N ILE A 129 13.67 13.38 15.64
CA ILE A 129 14.29 14.58 15.13
C ILE A 129 14.19 15.72 16.11
N VAL A 130 15.22 16.53 16.17
CA VAL A 130 15.30 17.76 16.97
C VAL A 130 15.86 18.89 16.11
N GLU A 131 15.68 20.12 16.51
CA GLU A 131 16.33 21.27 15.89
C GLU A 131 17.87 21.11 16.01
N LYS A 132 18.63 21.58 15.02
CA LYS A 132 20.07 21.36 14.89
C LYS A 132 20.86 21.84 16.10
N SER A 133 20.50 23.01 16.68
CA SER A 133 21.13 23.59 17.87
C SER A 133 20.58 23.04 19.19
N SER A 134 19.63 22.12 19.17
CA SER A 134 19.04 21.53 20.37
C SER A 134 20.12 20.98 21.34
N PRO A 135 20.03 21.25 22.65
CA PRO A 135 20.99 20.76 23.63
C PRO A 135 20.86 19.25 23.91
N LEU A 136 19.76 18.60 23.46
CA LEU A 136 19.52 17.18 23.69
C LEU A 136 20.62 16.33 23.01
N LYS A 137 21.16 15.33 23.67
CA LYS A 137 22.25 14.48 23.16
C LYS A 137 21.84 13.03 22.98
N THR A 138 20.92 12.53 23.79
CA THR A 138 20.53 11.13 23.86
C THR A 138 19.00 10.98 23.86
N VAL A 139 18.52 9.77 23.62
CA VAL A 139 17.08 9.45 23.72
C VAL A 139 16.54 9.69 25.14
N ALA A 140 17.37 9.54 26.17
CA ALA A 140 16.96 9.78 27.56
C ALA A 140 16.59 11.26 27.81
N ASP A 141 17.20 12.18 27.08
CA ASP A 141 16.95 13.62 27.20
C ASP A 141 15.55 14.03 26.67
N ILE A 142 14.85 13.11 26.01
CA ILE A 142 13.48 13.32 25.52
C ILE A 142 12.48 13.43 26.68
N LYS A 143 12.79 12.81 27.84
CA LYS A 143 11.91 12.81 29.01
C LYS A 143 11.59 14.23 29.47
N GLY A 144 10.28 14.50 29.64
CA GLY A 144 9.76 15.81 30.07
C GLY A 144 9.70 16.88 28.97
N ARG A 145 10.06 16.54 27.73
CA ARG A 145 10.05 17.46 26.59
C ARG A 145 8.68 17.54 25.91
N HIS A 146 8.48 18.60 25.12
CA HIS A 146 7.33 18.69 24.22
C HIS A 146 7.61 17.86 22.96
N ILE A 147 6.86 16.76 22.82
CA ILE A 147 7.05 15.81 21.75
C ILE A 147 5.88 15.90 20.77
N ILE A 148 6.12 15.73 19.48
CA ILE A 148 5.07 15.66 18.48
C ILE A 148 5.22 14.40 17.63
N PHE A 149 4.10 13.69 17.44
CA PHE A 149 3.97 12.53 16.56
C PHE A 149 2.91 12.79 15.49
N PRO A 150 2.83 11.94 14.45
CA PRO A 150 1.63 11.88 13.60
C PRO A 150 0.38 11.53 14.42
N GLU A 151 -0.78 11.38 13.78
CA GLU A 151 -2.03 10.99 14.46
C GLU A 151 -1.81 9.84 15.45
N LYS A 152 -2.48 9.90 16.60
CA LYS A 152 -2.31 8.92 17.69
C LYS A 152 -2.52 7.47 17.24
N ILE A 153 -3.47 7.24 16.32
CA ILE A 153 -3.78 5.90 15.78
C ILE A 153 -2.80 5.46 14.70
N ALA A 154 -2.00 6.38 14.15
CA ALA A 154 -1.08 6.07 13.06
C ALA A 154 0.02 5.11 13.51
N TYR A 155 0.41 4.21 12.59
CA TYR A 155 1.48 3.24 12.81
C TYR A 155 2.77 3.89 13.37
N MET A 156 3.20 5.04 12.81
CA MET A 156 4.44 5.67 13.23
C MET A 156 4.37 6.21 14.67
N SER A 157 3.22 6.68 15.11
CA SER A 157 3.03 7.07 16.52
C SER A 157 3.15 5.89 17.46
N LYS A 158 2.52 4.75 17.10
CA LYS A 158 2.66 3.50 17.86
C LYS A 158 4.10 3.03 17.87
N PHE A 159 4.79 3.08 16.72
CA PHE A 159 6.18 2.67 16.59
C PHE A 159 7.12 3.52 17.46
N CYS A 160 7.05 4.85 17.35
CA CYS A 160 7.87 5.75 18.17
C CYS A 160 7.56 5.57 19.66
N THR A 161 6.28 5.37 20.01
CA THR A 161 5.86 5.10 21.40
C THR A 161 6.47 3.81 21.93
N ALA A 162 6.45 2.72 21.14
CA ALA A 162 7.02 1.45 21.54
C ALA A 162 8.56 1.56 21.73
N GLU A 163 9.24 2.29 20.84
CA GLU A 163 10.67 2.56 21.00
C GLU A 163 10.97 3.34 22.28
N LEU A 164 10.25 4.43 22.58
CA LEU A 164 10.42 5.21 23.82
C LEU A 164 10.14 4.37 25.06
N ARG A 165 9.07 3.55 25.04
CA ARG A 165 8.77 2.60 26.12
C ARG A 165 9.96 1.70 26.43
N ASP A 166 10.57 1.09 25.39
CA ASP A 166 11.71 0.19 25.55
C ASP A 166 12.99 0.93 26.01
N LYS A 167 13.03 2.28 25.85
CA LYS A 167 14.06 3.16 26.44
C LYS A 167 13.70 3.68 27.84
N GLY A 168 12.63 3.15 28.44
CA GLY A 168 12.18 3.54 29.79
C GLY A 168 11.46 4.88 29.89
N ILE A 169 10.97 5.40 28.74
CA ILE A 169 10.20 6.64 28.65
C ILE A 169 8.72 6.29 28.48
N LYS A 170 7.91 6.57 29.52
CA LYS A 170 6.46 6.31 29.49
C LYS A 170 5.76 7.46 28.79
N VAL A 171 5.41 7.27 27.50
CA VAL A 171 4.78 8.29 26.65
C VAL A 171 3.50 8.86 27.27
N ALA A 172 2.72 8.05 28.00
CA ALA A 172 1.53 8.51 28.72
C ALA A 172 1.80 9.59 29.78
N SER A 173 3.05 9.71 30.27
CA SER A 173 3.48 10.71 31.25
C SER A 173 4.18 11.91 30.61
N GLU A 174 4.33 11.90 29.29
CA GLU A 174 5.04 12.95 28.56
C GLU A 174 4.08 13.95 27.90
N LYS A 175 4.61 15.12 27.51
CA LYS A 175 3.84 16.18 26.84
C LYS A 175 3.76 15.88 25.35
N ILE A 176 2.79 15.04 24.94
CA ILE A 176 2.64 14.58 23.55
C ILE A 176 1.59 15.39 22.82
N ASN A 177 1.98 15.91 21.66
CA ASN A 177 1.11 16.52 20.66
C ASN A 177 1.00 15.61 19.44
N TYR A 178 -0.07 15.74 18.69
CA TYR A 178 -0.30 14.95 17.48
C TYR A 178 -0.58 15.88 16.29
N ALA A 179 -0.04 15.52 15.12
CA ALA A 179 -0.29 16.21 13.86
C ALA A 179 -0.89 15.24 12.85
N ARG A 180 -1.65 15.74 11.89
CA ARG A 180 -2.28 14.91 10.87
C ARG A 180 -1.28 14.14 10.03
N GLU A 181 -0.14 14.77 9.68
CA GLU A 181 0.85 14.25 8.76
C GLU A 181 2.27 14.46 9.28
N GLN A 182 3.21 13.64 8.83
CA GLN A 182 4.61 13.73 9.23
C GLN A 182 5.29 15.02 8.77
N GLY A 183 4.81 15.63 7.67
CA GLY A 183 5.25 16.96 7.24
C GLY A 183 5.05 18.03 8.31
N ALA A 184 3.88 18.02 8.97
CA ALA A 184 3.57 18.94 10.06
C ALA A 184 4.41 18.68 11.32
N VAL A 185 4.80 17.41 11.57
CA VAL A 185 5.74 17.09 12.66
C VAL A 185 7.10 17.75 12.40
N GLY A 186 7.67 17.57 11.20
CA GLY A 186 8.96 18.18 10.82
C GLY A 186 8.91 19.70 10.90
N TRP A 187 7.86 20.31 10.35
CA TRP A 187 7.64 21.75 10.38
C TRP A 187 7.58 22.31 11.82
N SER A 188 6.90 21.60 12.73
CA SER A 188 6.76 22.04 14.13
C SER A 188 8.10 22.04 14.87
N VAL A 189 8.99 21.07 14.58
CA VAL A 189 10.35 21.04 15.14
C VAL A 189 11.22 22.15 14.53
N GLU A 190 11.17 22.33 13.22
CA GLU A 190 11.91 23.37 12.50
C GLU A 190 11.57 24.78 13.01
N ASN A 191 10.28 25.03 13.28
CA ASN A 191 9.79 26.32 13.81
C ASN A 191 9.83 26.40 15.35
N LYS A 192 10.50 25.48 16.04
CA LYS A 192 10.71 25.46 17.50
C LYS A 192 9.41 25.46 18.33
N LEU A 193 8.30 25.03 17.72
CA LEU A 193 7.03 24.84 18.42
C LEU A 193 7.05 23.57 19.27
N MET A 194 7.82 22.57 18.86
CA MET A 194 8.05 21.30 19.55
C MET A 194 9.53 21.02 19.65
N GLU A 195 9.94 20.40 20.76
CA GLU A 195 11.36 20.13 21.03
C GLU A 195 11.82 18.83 20.31
N VAL A 196 10.93 17.84 20.17
CA VAL A 196 11.21 16.53 19.59
C VAL A 196 10.08 16.11 18.67
N GLY A 197 10.42 15.63 17.48
CA GLY A 197 9.47 15.05 16.53
C GLY A 197 9.79 13.57 16.27
N GLY A 198 8.76 12.73 16.16
CA GLY A 198 8.91 11.34 15.72
C GLY A 198 8.38 11.17 14.29
N VAL A 199 9.26 10.79 13.35
CA VAL A 199 8.92 10.60 11.94
C VAL A 199 9.50 9.31 11.38
N ALA A 200 8.91 8.81 10.29
CA ALA A 200 9.42 7.62 9.60
C ALA A 200 10.68 7.94 8.78
N SER A 201 11.67 7.07 8.81
CA SER A 201 12.87 7.17 7.97
C SER A 201 12.57 7.24 6.47
N TYR A 202 11.45 6.68 6.04
CA TYR A 202 10.99 6.63 4.65
C TYR A 202 10.04 7.79 4.26
N SER A 203 9.62 8.63 5.19
CA SER A 203 8.81 9.83 4.90
C SER A 203 9.64 10.92 4.21
N GLY A 204 8.95 11.91 3.63
CA GLY A 204 9.61 13.09 3.06
C GLY A 204 10.52 13.78 4.07
N VAL A 205 10.04 14.02 5.30
CA VAL A 205 10.82 14.59 6.41
C VAL A 205 11.99 13.71 6.78
N GLY A 206 11.76 12.39 6.93
CA GLY A 206 12.81 11.43 7.28
C GLY A 206 13.94 11.34 6.25
N LYS A 207 13.68 11.70 4.99
CA LYS A 207 14.68 11.73 3.91
C LYS A 207 15.36 13.09 3.73
N SER A 208 14.81 14.17 4.29
CA SER A 208 15.28 15.55 4.04
C SER A 208 15.54 16.37 5.31
N TRP A 209 15.54 15.77 6.49
CA TRP A 209 15.71 16.45 7.77
C TRP A 209 16.98 17.33 7.83
N GLU A 210 18.07 16.90 7.19
CA GLU A 210 19.32 17.67 7.13
C GLU A 210 19.14 19.05 6.47
N LYS A 211 18.28 19.12 5.45
CA LYS A 211 18.01 20.35 4.69
C LYS A 211 17.13 21.34 5.46
N SER A 212 16.38 20.84 6.43
CA SER A 212 15.41 21.61 7.23
C SER A 212 15.99 22.08 8.60
N GLY A 213 17.29 22.21 8.71
CA GLY A 213 17.91 22.69 9.96
C GLY A 213 17.69 21.79 11.17
N GLN A 214 17.43 20.51 10.93
CA GLN A 214 17.20 19.50 11.94
C GLN A 214 18.37 18.54 12.07
N ARG A 215 18.34 17.70 13.08
CA ARG A 215 19.21 16.51 13.21
C ARG A 215 18.46 15.35 13.83
N VAL A 216 18.90 14.15 13.54
CA VAL A 216 18.40 12.94 14.20
C VAL A 216 19.08 12.80 15.56
N LEU A 217 18.27 12.78 16.60
CA LEU A 217 18.71 12.54 17.99
C LEU A 217 18.86 11.03 18.24
N HIS A 218 17.88 10.23 17.76
CA HIS A 218 17.87 8.78 17.93
C HIS A 218 17.15 8.12 16.76
N LYS A 219 17.64 6.93 16.38
CA LYS A 219 16.99 6.02 15.43
C LYS A 219 16.52 4.80 16.19
N SER A 220 15.26 4.40 15.98
CA SER A 220 14.73 3.16 16.55
C SER A 220 15.42 1.92 15.98
N VAL A 221 15.12 0.75 16.56
CA VAL A 221 15.42 -0.52 15.93
C VAL A 221 14.75 -0.59 14.54
N PRO A 222 15.41 -1.18 13.51
CA PRO A 222 14.81 -1.40 12.20
C PRO A 222 13.66 -2.42 12.29
N GLN A 223 12.58 -2.16 11.57
CA GLN A 223 11.39 -3.02 11.55
C GLN A 223 10.89 -3.25 10.12
N PRO A 224 10.20 -4.37 9.85
CA PRO A 224 9.59 -4.65 8.56
C PRO A 224 8.79 -3.46 8.02
N TYR A 225 9.09 -3.05 6.79
CA TYR A 225 8.51 -1.87 6.18
C TYR A 225 7.64 -2.21 4.97
N SER A 226 6.49 -1.57 4.89
CA SER A 226 5.55 -1.67 3.77
C SER A 226 5.36 -3.12 3.31
N PRO A 227 4.85 -4.00 4.19
CA PRO A 227 4.63 -5.40 3.87
C PRO A 227 3.64 -5.55 2.74
N LEU A 228 3.87 -6.57 1.90
CA LEU A 228 2.98 -7.03 0.87
C LEU A 228 2.45 -8.41 1.28
N ILE A 229 1.13 -8.53 1.33
CA ILE A 229 0.43 -9.76 1.72
C ILE A 229 -0.58 -10.13 0.65
N ALA A 230 -0.93 -11.42 0.57
CA ALA A 230 -1.86 -11.97 -0.42
C ALA A 230 -3.01 -12.73 0.25
N GLY A 231 -4.22 -12.49 -0.21
CA GLY A 231 -5.45 -13.13 0.23
C GLY A 231 -5.65 -14.53 -0.36
N LYS A 232 -6.73 -15.18 0.06
CA LYS A 232 -7.05 -16.59 -0.26
C LYS A 232 -7.24 -16.88 -1.75
N ARG A 233 -7.56 -15.87 -2.58
CA ARG A 233 -7.70 -16.04 -4.05
C ARG A 233 -6.36 -16.26 -4.75
N ILE A 234 -5.24 -15.96 -4.09
CA ILE A 234 -3.90 -16.23 -4.61
C ILE A 234 -3.48 -17.64 -4.17
N SER A 235 -3.44 -18.59 -5.11
CA SER A 235 -3.03 -19.95 -4.82
C SER A 235 -1.57 -20.03 -4.32
N PRO A 236 -1.18 -21.09 -3.59
CA PRO A 236 0.20 -21.26 -3.12
C PRO A 236 1.24 -21.20 -4.26
N GLU A 237 0.92 -21.74 -5.43
CA GLU A 237 1.79 -21.66 -6.63
C GLU A 237 1.96 -20.21 -7.11
N LYS A 238 0.85 -19.48 -7.25
CA LYS A 238 0.87 -18.06 -7.63
C LYS A 238 1.61 -17.21 -6.60
N LEU A 239 1.42 -17.51 -5.31
CA LEU A 239 2.13 -16.84 -4.22
C LEU A 239 3.65 -17.04 -4.35
N ALA A 240 4.12 -18.27 -4.62
CA ALA A 240 5.53 -18.55 -4.82
C ALA A 240 6.11 -17.80 -6.03
N LYS A 241 5.40 -17.79 -7.16
CA LYS A 241 5.79 -17.01 -8.34
C LYS A 241 5.89 -15.52 -8.04
N LEU A 242 4.92 -14.97 -7.30
CA LEU A 242 4.92 -13.57 -6.92
C LEU A 242 6.11 -13.21 -6.02
N LYS A 243 6.42 -14.03 -5.02
CA LYS A 243 7.60 -13.87 -4.16
C LYS A 243 8.89 -13.81 -4.96
N THR A 244 9.07 -14.75 -5.90
CA THR A 244 10.24 -14.79 -6.77
C THR A 244 10.32 -13.55 -7.66
N ALA A 245 9.24 -13.19 -8.34
CA ALA A 245 9.21 -12.03 -9.24
C ALA A 245 9.56 -10.72 -8.52
N LEU A 246 9.06 -10.53 -7.31
CA LEU A 246 9.36 -9.33 -6.52
C LEU A 246 10.81 -9.29 -6.03
N ALA A 247 11.37 -10.45 -5.64
CA ALA A 247 12.77 -10.55 -5.20
C ALA A 247 13.78 -10.29 -6.33
N GLU A 248 13.36 -10.43 -7.60
CA GLU A 248 14.21 -10.20 -8.76
C GLU A 248 14.16 -8.76 -9.30
N LEU A 249 13.23 -7.90 -8.79
CA LEU A 249 13.06 -6.55 -9.33
C LEU A 249 14.31 -5.67 -9.20
N ASP A 250 15.06 -5.79 -8.11
CA ASP A 250 16.28 -5.00 -7.89
C ASP A 250 17.47 -5.44 -8.77
N LYS A 251 17.33 -6.56 -9.49
CA LYS A 251 18.38 -7.11 -10.35
C LYS A 251 18.34 -6.59 -11.80
N THR A 252 17.26 -5.93 -12.19
CA THR A 252 17.08 -5.41 -13.55
C THR A 252 16.83 -3.91 -13.57
N ASP A 253 17.24 -3.21 -14.62
CA ASP A 253 17.01 -1.76 -14.74
C ASP A 253 15.52 -1.43 -14.85
N ALA A 254 14.73 -2.26 -15.51
CA ALA A 254 13.27 -2.10 -15.56
C ALA A 254 12.65 -2.27 -14.18
N GLY A 255 13.07 -3.27 -13.41
CA GLY A 255 12.61 -3.48 -12.04
C GLY A 255 13.03 -2.36 -11.09
N LYS A 256 14.27 -1.87 -11.19
CA LYS A 256 14.74 -0.70 -10.42
C LYS A 256 13.89 0.55 -10.67
N LYS A 257 13.44 0.77 -11.92
CA LYS A 257 12.49 1.88 -12.24
C LYS A 257 11.16 1.69 -11.52
N VAL A 258 10.59 0.48 -11.52
CA VAL A 258 9.36 0.16 -10.78
C VAL A 258 9.54 0.44 -9.29
N LEU A 259 10.63 -0.04 -8.68
CA LEU A 259 10.95 0.18 -7.27
C LEU A 259 11.11 1.66 -6.93
N ALA A 260 11.81 2.42 -7.78
CA ALA A 260 11.99 3.86 -7.59
C ALA A 260 10.66 4.62 -7.61
N THR A 261 9.72 4.24 -8.49
CA THR A 261 8.40 4.87 -8.58
C THR A 261 7.61 4.75 -7.27
N ILE A 262 7.67 3.59 -6.62
CA ILE A 262 7.00 3.37 -5.32
C ILE A 262 7.85 3.77 -4.11
N GLY A 263 9.11 4.18 -4.34
CA GLY A 263 10.01 4.72 -3.32
C GLY A 263 10.64 3.68 -2.40
N VAL A 264 10.90 2.47 -2.90
CA VAL A 264 11.59 1.38 -2.20
C VAL A 264 12.84 0.94 -3.00
N GLN A 265 13.75 0.17 -2.37
CA GLN A 265 14.98 -0.29 -3.00
C GLN A 265 14.89 -1.75 -3.48
N GLY A 266 13.87 -2.48 -3.05
CA GLY A 266 13.67 -3.89 -3.38
C GLY A 266 12.67 -4.53 -2.43
N PHE A 267 12.52 -5.84 -2.57
CA PHE A 267 11.67 -6.66 -1.70
C PHE A 267 12.46 -7.80 -1.06
N ASN A 268 12.12 -8.12 0.20
CA ASN A 268 12.58 -9.32 0.91
C ASN A 268 11.41 -10.30 1.00
N PRO A 269 11.43 -11.43 0.27
CA PRO A 269 10.47 -12.51 0.50
C PRO A 269 10.85 -13.21 1.81
N GLU A 270 10.19 -12.84 2.89
CA GLU A 270 10.45 -13.40 4.22
C GLU A 270 9.23 -14.18 4.75
N SER A 271 9.45 -14.86 5.88
CA SER A 271 8.37 -15.45 6.67
C SER A 271 7.55 -14.33 7.37
N SER A 272 6.39 -14.69 7.90
CA SER A 272 5.57 -13.74 8.66
C SER A 272 6.09 -13.43 10.06
N GLU A 273 7.09 -14.15 10.54
CA GLU A 273 7.56 -14.09 11.94
C GLU A 273 7.97 -12.70 12.39
N ARG A 274 8.85 -12.02 11.61
CA ARG A 274 9.29 -10.66 11.94
C ARG A 274 8.14 -9.66 11.97
N LEU A 275 7.19 -9.80 11.04
CA LEU A 275 6.04 -8.91 10.96
C LEU A 275 5.05 -9.14 12.11
N LEU A 276 4.84 -10.40 12.51
CA LEU A 276 4.02 -10.74 13.69
C LEU A 276 4.71 -10.32 15.00
N ALA A 277 6.02 -10.46 15.09
CA ALA A 277 6.80 -9.96 16.23
C ALA A 277 6.72 -8.43 16.35
N LEU A 278 6.77 -7.71 15.22
CA LEU A 278 6.51 -6.27 15.20
C LEU A 278 5.11 -5.94 15.77
N LEU A 279 4.07 -6.64 15.32
CA LEU A 279 2.71 -6.40 15.80
C LEU A 279 2.63 -6.61 17.33
N ALA A 280 3.16 -7.73 17.82
CA ALA A 280 3.19 -8.03 19.26
C ALA A 280 3.99 -6.97 20.06
N TRP A 281 5.08 -6.46 19.49
CA TRP A 281 5.86 -5.38 20.10
C TRP A 281 5.11 -4.05 20.18
N LEU A 282 4.34 -3.71 19.15
CA LEU A 282 3.51 -2.50 19.13
C LEU A 282 2.33 -2.58 20.12
N GLU A 283 1.80 -3.80 20.34
CA GLU A 283 0.64 -4.06 21.21
C GLU A 283 1.02 -4.25 22.70
N LYS A 284 2.31 -4.28 23.05
CA LYS A 284 2.74 -4.26 24.46
C LYS A 284 2.29 -2.97 25.14
N SER A 285 1.61 -3.11 26.26
CA SER A 285 1.19 -2.02 27.16
C SER A 285 2.36 -1.46 27.99
#